data_4db2f96fdde289be9f00242d16c1e654
#
_entry.id   4db2f96fdde289be9f00242d16c1e654
#
_cell.length_a   1.000
_cell.length_b   1.000
_cell.length_c   1.000
_cell.angle_alpha   90.00
_cell.angle_beta   90.00
_cell.angle_gamma   90.00
#
_symmetry.space_group_name_H-M   'P 1'
#
loop_
_entity.id
_entity.type
_entity.pdbx_description
1 polymer ?
#
loop_
_entity_poly.entity_id
_entity_poly.type
_entity_poly.pdbx_seq_one_letter_code
_entity_poly.pdbx_strand_id
1 'polypeptide(L)'
;SQRGQTQGAIGNFTMFDLWCDSLKVENLTMGNYCNVDLVYPLNPKYNRPKRSEAITQAHVGYIHGESLVAKRVRFISRLNLSPLNGARHSYYEDCHFECTDDALNGNAIYRYCNFDLYGQKPFWSTFGKGVLFIDCDFYVKGENREMYFCKQAGPVAVINCRYQAPPD
;
A
#
# COMPACT_ATOMS: atom_id res chain seq x y z
N SER A 1 -21.44 -3.10 -5.31
CA SER A 1 -20.77 -4.20 -4.61
C SER A 1 -20.53 -5.36 -5.56
N GLN A 2 -19.31 -5.85 -5.62
CA GLN A 2 -18.94 -7.02 -6.45
C GLN A 2 -19.01 -8.33 -5.67
N ARG A 3 -19.72 -8.32 -4.57
CA ARG A 3 -19.91 -9.50 -3.73
C ARG A 3 -20.57 -10.64 -4.55
N GLY A 4 -19.94 -11.78 -4.55
CA GLY A 4 -20.43 -12.96 -5.30
C GLY A 4 -19.92 -13.09 -6.74
N GLN A 5 -19.22 -12.12 -7.29
CA GLN A 5 -18.54 -12.29 -8.58
C GLN A 5 -17.31 -13.17 -8.42
N THR A 6 -17.23 -14.24 -9.16
CA THR A 6 -16.16 -15.24 -9.06
C THR A 6 -15.19 -15.23 -10.24
N GLN A 7 -15.61 -14.69 -11.38
CA GLN A 7 -14.79 -14.59 -12.60
C GLN A 7 -14.90 -13.19 -13.19
N GLY A 8 -13.79 -12.69 -13.72
CA GLY A 8 -13.74 -11.40 -14.40
C GLY A 8 -14.08 -10.22 -13.50
N ALA A 9 -14.02 -10.40 -12.19
CA ALA A 9 -14.22 -9.30 -11.25
C ALA A 9 -13.08 -8.29 -11.42
N ILE A 10 -13.17 -7.50 -12.46
CA ILE A 10 -12.37 -6.30 -12.64
C ILE A 10 -13.06 -5.24 -11.80
N GLY A 11 -12.48 -4.90 -10.65
CA GLY A 11 -13.08 -3.88 -9.81
C GLY A 11 -12.26 -3.56 -8.60
N ASN A 12 -12.58 -2.42 -8.04
CA ASN A 12 -11.94 -1.95 -6.84
C ASN A 12 -12.65 -2.57 -5.63
N PHE A 13 -11.97 -3.47 -4.94
CA PHE A 13 -12.43 -3.95 -3.63
C PHE A 13 -11.85 -3.03 -2.56
N THR A 14 -12.49 -1.89 -2.36
CA THR A 14 -12.12 -0.91 -1.36
C THR A 14 -12.76 -1.26 -0.02
N MET A 15 -11.97 -1.29 1.04
CA MET A 15 -12.47 -1.59 2.39
C MET A 15 -13.08 -0.37 3.06
N PHE A 16 -12.44 0.79 2.92
CA PHE A 16 -12.84 2.02 3.59
C PHE A 16 -13.02 3.16 2.60
N ASP A 17 -14.05 3.95 2.83
CA ASP A 17 -14.31 5.23 2.15
C ASP A 17 -14.71 6.22 3.24
N LEU A 18 -13.76 7.09 3.63
CA LEU A 18 -13.84 7.88 4.85
C LEU A 18 -13.96 9.37 4.52
N TRP A 19 -14.97 10.00 5.06
CA TRP A 19 -15.27 11.42 4.89
C TRP A 19 -15.07 12.14 6.23
N CYS A 20 -13.95 12.83 6.38
CA CYS A 20 -13.60 13.55 7.61
C CYS A 20 -12.48 14.57 7.32
N ASP A 21 -12.45 15.67 8.04
CA ASP A 21 -11.42 16.70 7.86
C ASP A 21 -10.04 16.20 8.24
N SER A 22 -9.96 15.45 9.34
CA SER A 22 -8.72 14.88 9.84
C SER A 22 -8.92 13.48 10.38
N LEU A 23 -7.99 12.59 10.07
CA LEU A 23 -7.97 11.23 10.56
C LEU A 23 -6.63 10.92 11.22
N LYS A 24 -6.70 10.32 12.40
CA LYS A 24 -5.55 9.74 13.07
C LYS A 24 -5.78 8.24 13.27
N VAL A 25 -4.83 7.42 12.85
CA VAL A 25 -4.84 5.96 13.01
C VAL A 25 -3.55 5.51 13.68
N GLU A 26 -3.66 4.68 14.70
CA GLU A 26 -2.50 4.23 15.46
C GLU A 26 -2.64 2.77 15.92
N ASN A 27 -1.50 2.06 15.96
CA ASN A 27 -1.34 0.76 16.61
C ASN A 27 -2.31 -0.33 16.09
N LEU A 28 -2.46 -0.42 14.77
CA LEU A 28 -3.36 -1.41 14.18
C LEU A 28 -2.84 -1.95 12.84
N THR A 29 -3.47 -2.99 12.35
CA THR A 29 -3.25 -3.51 10.99
C THR A 29 -4.50 -3.29 10.15
N MET A 30 -4.33 -2.67 8.99
CA MET A 30 -5.35 -2.50 7.96
C MET A 30 -4.94 -3.32 6.75
N GLY A 31 -5.69 -4.37 6.43
CA GLY A 31 -5.31 -5.29 5.38
C GLY A 31 -6.46 -5.66 4.46
N ASN A 32 -6.21 -5.55 3.15
CA ASN A 32 -7.10 -6.08 2.13
C ASN A 32 -6.45 -7.32 1.49
N TYR A 33 -6.96 -8.48 1.84
CA TYR A 33 -6.43 -9.78 1.41
C TYR A 33 -7.16 -10.36 0.19
N CYS A 34 -7.88 -9.54 -0.57
CA CYS A 34 -8.69 -10.03 -1.68
C CYS A 34 -7.87 -10.78 -2.74
N ASN A 35 -6.63 -10.39 -2.94
CA ASN A 35 -5.71 -10.97 -3.92
C ASN A 35 -4.57 -11.80 -3.31
N VAL A 36 -4.72 -12.26 -2.08
CA VAL A 36 -3.74 -13.07 -1.36
C VAL A 36 -4.40 -14.32 -0.79
N ASP A 37 -3.71 -15.45 -0.85
CA ASP A 37 -4.13 -16.64 -0.12
C ASP A 37 -3.94 -16.42 1.38
N LEU A 38 -5.01 -16.66 2.13
CA LEU A 38 -4.96 -16.60 3.59
C LEU A 38 -4.65 -18.00 4.14
N VAL A 39 -3.57 -18.11 4.87
CA VAL A 39 -3.14 -19.34 5.53
C VAL A 39 -3.14 -19.14 7.04
N TYR A 40 -3.89 -19.97 7.72
CA TYR A 40 -3.99 -19.98 9.19
C TYR A 40 -3.26 -21.23 9.73
N PRO A 41 -2.01 -21.10 10.17
CA PRO A 41 -1.22 -22.25 10.62
C PRO A 41 -1.83 -23.01 11.78
N LEU A 42 -2.50 -22.31 12.72
CA LEU A 42 -3.10 -22.89 13.89
C LEU A 42 -4.47 -23.53 13.62
N ASN A 43 -5.12 -23.16 12.54
CA ASN A 43 -6.41 -23.74 12.16
C ASN A 43 -6.64 -23.68 10.65
N PRO A 44 -6.15 -24.66 9.90
CA PRO A 44 -6.26 -24.70 8.44
C PRO A 44 -7.70 -24.68 7.89
N LYS A 45 -8.69 -24.98 8.72
CA LYS A 45 -10.11 -24.87 8.38
C LYS A 45 -10.52 -23.45 7.94
N TYR A 46 -9.76 -22.43 8.36
CA TYR A 46 -10.00 -21.04 8.00
C TYR A 46 -9.21 -20.59 6.77
N ASN A 47 -8.40 -21.46 6.18
CA ASN A 47 -7.70 -21.12 4.94
C ASN A 47 -8.70 -20.67 3.86
N ARG A 48 -8.30 -19.65 3.11
CA ARG A 48 -9.09 -19.12 2.00
C ARG A 48 -8.15 -18.83 0.84
N PRO A 49 -8.44 -19.34 -0.36
CA PRO A 49 -7.70 -18.95 -1.54
C PRO A 49 -8.01 -17.50 -1.90
N LYS A 50 -7.09 -16.87 -2.61
CA LYS A 50 -7.31 -15.56 -3.21
C LYS A 50 -8.61 -15.59 -4.04
N ARG A 51 -9.29 -14.46 -4.08
CA ARG A 51 -10.63 -14.38 -4.67
C ARG A 51 -10.65 -14.64 -6.17
N SER A 52 -9.61 -14.24 -6.89
CA SER A 52 -9.55 -14.36 -8.34
C SER A 52 -8.10 -14.32 -8.84
N GLU A 53 -7.85 -15.03 -9.93
CA GLU A 53 -6.61 -14.90 -10.72
C GLU A 53 -6.60 -13.63 -11.57
N ALA A 54 -7.76 -13.01 -11.82
CA ALA A 54 -7.81 -11.74 -12.52
C ALA A 54 -7.15 -10.63 -11.70
N ILE A 55 -6.61 -9.62 -12.37
CA ILE A 55 -6.10 -8.41 -11.73
C ILE A 55 -7.26 -7.74 -11.00
N THR A 56 -7.19 -7.76 -9.70
CA THR A 56 -8.20 -7.21 -8.81
C THR A 56 -7.57 -6.14 -7.96
N GLN A 57 -8.10 -4.93 -8.03
CA GLN A 57 -7.63 -3.85 -7.19
C GLN A 57 -8.14 -4.05 -5.76
N ALA A 58 -7.25 -4.25 -4.84
CA ALA A 58 -7.54 -4.53 -3.43
C ALA A 58 -7.12 -3.35 -2.56
N HIS A 59 -7.91 -2.28 -2.60
CA HIS A 59 -7.60 -1.05 -1.88
C HIS A 59 -7.86 -1.19 -0.37
N VAL A 60 -6.97 -0.70 0.47
CA VAL A 60 -7.30 -0.50 1.89
C VAL A 60 -8.34 0.59 2.01
N GLY A 61 -8.12 1.76 1.42
CA GLY A 61 -9.18 2.75 1.41
C GLY A 61 -8.82 4.13 0.90
N TYR A 62 -9.85 4.98 0.95
CA TYR A 62 -9.76 6.39 0.63
C TYR A 62 -10.14 7.24 1.84
N ILE A 63 -9.55 8.43 1.92
CA ILE A 63 -9.95 9.48 2.84
C ILE A 63 -10.19 10.77 2.07
N HIS A 64 -11.35 11.34 2.24
CA HIS A 64 -11.76 12.63 1.68
C HIS A 64 -11.64 13.69 2.77
N GLY A 65 -10.46 14.31 2.89
CA GLY A 65 -10.19 15.26 3.96
C GLY A 65 -8.86 16.00 3.84
N GLU A 66 -8.58 16.82 4.83
CA GLU A 66 -7.39 17.67 4.84
C GLU A 66 -6.14 16.92 5.30
N SER A 67 -6.25 16.08 6.34
CA SER A 67 -5.08 15.46 6.91
C SER A 67 -5.26 14.00 7.35
N LEU A 68 -4.22 13.23 7.14
CA LEU A 68 -4.07 11.87 7.65
C LEU A 68 -2.74 11.77 8.42
N VAL A 69 -2.82 11.28 9.66
CA VAL A 69 -1.65 10.88 10.45
C VAL A 69 -1.79 9.42 10.80
N ALA A 70 -0.86 8.59 10.35
CA ALA A 70 -0.80 7.17 10.70
C ALA A 70 0.50 6.86 11.45
N LYS A 71 0.39 6.19 12.61
CA LYS A 71 1.55 5.80 13.41
C LYS A 71 1.46 4.35 13.85
N ARG A 72 2.55 3.60 13.64
CA ARG A 72 2.63 2.17 13.99
C ARG A 72 1.46 1.37 13.40
N VAL A 73 1.19 1.61 12.13
CA VAL A 73 0.13 0.93 11.36
C VAL A 73 0.78 0.03 10.32
N ARG A 74 0.25 -1.18 10.18
CA ARG A 74 0.59 -2.06 9.07
C ARG A 74 -0.49 -1.94 8.00
N PHE A 75 -0.09 -1.50 6.80
CA PHE A 75 -0.95 -1.44 5.63
C PHE A 75 -0.61 -2.61 4.70
N ILE A 76 -1.56 -3.48 4.48
CA ILE A 76 -1.38 -4.70 3.71
C ILE A 76 -2.33 -4.70 2.52
N SER A 77 -1.79 -4.52 1.34
CA SER A 77 -2.49 -4.76 0.09
C SER A 77 -1.46 -5.09 -0.98
N ARG A 78 -1.67 -6.21 -1.65
CA ARG A 78 -0.75 -6.64 -2.72
C ARG A 78 -1.23 -6.27 -4.11
N LEU A 79 -2.19 -5.37 -4.22
CA LEU A 79 -2.58 -4.79 -5.50
C LEU A 79 -3.24 -3.44 -5.31
N ASN A 80 -2.55 -2.40 -5.75
CA ASN A 80 -2.92 -0.99 -5.68
C ASN A 80 -3.29 -0.49 -4.28
N LEU A 81 -3.22 0.80 -4.09
CA LEU A 81 -3.61 1.60 -2.93
C LEU A 81 -3.52 0.88 -1.57
N SER A 82 -2.31 0.64 -1.15
CA SER A 82 -1.99 0.10 0.16
C SER A 82 -1.95 1.25 1.08
N PRO A 83 -2.08 2.24 1.45
CA PRO A 83 -2.53 2.98 2.61
C PRO A 83 -3.93 3.54 2.38
N LEU A 84 -4.35 4.37 3.30
CA LEU A 84 -5.47 5.26 3.07
C LEU A 84 -5.00 6.45 2.21
N ASN A 85 -5.55 6.58 1.01
CA ASN A 85 -5.17 7.60 0.05
C ASN A 85 -6.21 8.71 -0.05
N GLY A 86 -5.79 9.90 -0.48
CA GLY A 86 -6.68 10.99 -0.86
C GLY A 86 -6.67 12.21 0.05
N ALA A 87 -6.16 12.13 1.27
CA ALA A 87 -5.98 13.31 2.11
C ALA A 87 -5.01 14.31 1.45
N ARG A 88 -5.27 15.59 1.66
CA ARG A 88 -4.43 16.68 1.15
C ARG A 88 -3.02 16.63 1.74
N HIS A 89 -2.91 16.23 3.00
CA HIS A 89 -1.65 16.07 3.72
C HIS A 89 -1.63 14.69 4.40
N SER A 90 -0.65 13.88 4.10
CA SER A 90 -0.50 12.55 4.69
C SER A 90 0.87 12.42 5.35
N TYR A 91 0.87 11.92 6.59
CA TYR A 91 2.06 11.65 7.36
C TYR A 91 2.01 10.23 7.93
N TYR A 92 3.02 9.44 7.62
CA TYR A 92 3.17 8.08 8.10
C TYR A 92 4.44 7.96 8.92
N GLU A 93 4.35 7.45 10.14
CA GLU A 93 5.48 7.27 11.06
C GLU A 93 5.48 5.87 11.63
N ASP A 94 6.63 5.21 11.56
CA ASP A 94 6.81 3.85 12.07
C ASP A 94 5.75 2.88 11.51
N CYS A 95 5.44 3.02 10.24
CA CYS A 95 4.45 2.21 9.54
C CYS A 95 5.12 1.15 8.67
N HIS A 96 4.39 0.06 8.44
CA HIS A 96 4.79 -0.99 7.52
C HIS A 96 3.83 -1.08 6.34
N PHE A 97 4.37 -1.22 5.13
CA PHE A 97 3.60 -1.32 3.89
C PHE A 97 3.97 -2.58 3.13
N GLU A 98 2.99 -3.43 2.84
CA GLU A 98 3.11 -4.41 1.76
C GLU A 98 2.46 -3.81 0.53
N CYS A 99 3.19 -3.74 -0.58
CA CYS A 99 2.68 -3.09 -1.79
C CYS A 99 3.21 -3.72 -3.07
N THR A 100 2.41 -3.55 -4.12
CA THR A 100 2.75 -3.89 -5.49
C THR A 100 2.78 -2.61 -6.35
N ASP A 101 2.30 -2.67 -7.57
CA ASP A 101 2.21 -1.51 -8.44
C ASP A 101 1.13 -0.54 -7.97
N ASP A 102 1.37 0.76 -8.18
CA ASP A 102 0.43 1.85 -7.93
C ASP A 102 -0.12 1.89 -6.49
N ALA A 103 0.66 1.41 -5.55
CA ALA A 103 0.18 1.14 -4.20
C ALA A 103 0.21 2.35 -3.27
N LEU A 104 1.27 3.15 -3.34
CA LEU A 104 1.56 4.14 -2.32
C LEU A 104 0.98 5.52 -2.63
N ASN A 105 0.72 6.29 -1.57
CA ASN A 105 0.26 7.68 -1.69
C ASN A 105 1.38 8.58 -2.22
N GLY A 106 1.15 9.19 -3.37
CA GLY A 106 2.10 10.05 -4.08
C GLY A 106 2.22 11.49 -3.55
N ASN A 107 1.56 11.83 -2.44
CA ASN A 107 1.68 13.13 -1.77
C ASN A 107 1.72 12.92 -0.25
N ALA A 108 2.89 12.58 0.28
CA ALA A 108 3.02 12.17 1.67
C ALA A 108 4.44 12.32 2.21
N ILE A 109 4.54 12.35 3.54
CA ILE A 109 5.79 12.14 4.27
C ILE A 109 5.75 10.76 4.91
N TYR A 110 6.78 9.98 4.65
CA TYR A 110 7.04 8.68 5.26
C TYR A 110 8.30 8.77 6.12
N ARG A 111 8.18 8.46 7.40
CA ARG A 111 9.28 8.52 8.35
C ARG A 111 9.38 7.23 9.16
N TYR A 112 10.58 6.67 9.27
CA TYR A 112 10.83 5.40 9.96
C TYR A 112 9.95 4.24 9.45
N CYS A 113 9.59 4.25 8.18
CA CYS A 113 8.69 3.29 7.59
C CYS A 113 9.44 2.14 6.90
N ASN A 114 8.79 0.99 6.84
CA ASN A 114 9.29 -0.20 6.15
C ASN A 114 8.37 -0.55 4.98
N PHE A 115 8.95 -0.85 3.82
CA PHE A 115 8.23 -1.17 2.61
C PHE A 115 8.64 -2.53 2.06
N ASP A 116 7.73 -3.49 2.06
CA ASP A 116 7.88 -4.75 1.35
C ASP A 116 7.32 -4.58 -0.06
N LEU A 117 8.20 -4.51 -1.06
CA LEU A 117 7.86 -4.23 -2.45
C LEU A 117 7.73 -5.54 -3.24
N TYR A 118 6.50 -5.92 -3.58
CA TYR A 118 6.18 -7.11 -4.37
C TYR A 118 5.99 -6.82 -5.86
N GLY A 119 5.89 -5.55 -6.25
CA GLY A 119 5.76 -5.09 -7.63
C GLY A 119 6.89 -4.14 -8.02
N GLN A 120 6.89 -3.71 -9.27
CA GLN A 120 7.96 -2.90 -9.85
C GLN A 120 7.83 -1.39 -9.61
N LYS A 121 6.61 -0.89 -9.45
CA LYS A 121 6.29 0.55 -9.51
C LYS A 121 5.35 0.92 -8.38
N PRO A 122 5.87 1.09 -7.15
CA PRO A 122 5.03 1.36 -5.97
C PRO A 122 4.19 2.63 -6.07
N PHE A 123 4.56 3.57 -6.93
CA PHE A 123 3.77 4.76 -7.19
C PHE A 123 3.25 4.82 -8.62
N TRP A 124 2.00 5.21 -8.79
CA TRP A 124 1.50 5.67 -10.08
C TRP A 124 2.22 6.95 -10.50
N SER A 125 2.12 7.95 -9.65
CA SER A 125 2.84 9.22 -9.77
C SER A 125 2.98 9.85 -8.38
N THR A 126 3.93 10.75 -8.24
CA THR A 126 3.95 11.69 -7.13
C THR A 126 3.37 13.01 -7.62
N PHE A 127 2.65 13.71 -6.76
CA PHE A 127 1.93 14.93 -7.13
C PHE A 127 1.93 15.93 -5.96
N GLY A 128 1.42 17.13 -6.21
CA GLY A 128 1.41 18.16 -5.19
C GLY A 128 2.83 18.55 -4.74
N LYS A 129 3.10 18.35 -3.45
CA LYS A 129 4.45 18.54 -2.90
C LYS A 129 5.34 17.30 -3.06
N GLY A 130 4.78 16.22 -3.58
CA GLY A 130 5.47 14.96 -3.80
C GLY A 130 5.59 14.10 -2.55
N VAL A 131 6.56 13.21 -2.57
CA VAL A 131 6.85 12.33 -1.44
C VAL A 131 8.21 12.60 -0.84
N LEU A 132 8.26 12.51 0.48
CA LEU A 132 9.49 12.59 1.25
C LEU A 132 9.64 11.32 2.10
N PHE A 133 10.74 10.60 1.90
CA PHE A 133 11.12 9.47 2.74
C PHE A 133 12.28 9.89 3.65
N ILE A 134 12.14 9.62 4.95
CA ILE A 134 13.16 9.89 5.96
C ILE A 134 13.36 8.63 6.80
N ASP A 135 14.60 8.16 6.89
CA ASP A 135 14.99 7.00 7.70
C ASP A 135 14.13 5.75 7.41
N CYS A 136 13.87 5.47 6.13
CA CYS A 136 13.01 4.37 5.71
C CYS A 136 13.80 3.20 5.13
N ASP A 137 13.19 2.01 5.20
CA ASP A 137 13.74 0.77 4.65
C ASP A 137 12.86 0.23 3.53
N PHE A 138 13.47 -0.07 2.38
CA PHE A 138 12.80 -0.69 1.23
C PHE A 138 13.34 -2.09 1.01
N TYR A 139 12.47 -3.08 1.01
CA TYR A 139 12.80 -4.48 0.78
C TYR A 139 12.13 -4.97 -0.49
N VAL A 140 12.91 -5.29 -1.51
CA VAL A 140 12.40 -5.90 -2.74
C VAL A 140 12.12 -7.37 -2.48
N LYS A 141 10.86 -7.78 -2.63
CA LYS A 141 10.38 -9.14 -2.40
C LYS A 141 10.03 -9.88 -3.69
N GLY A 142 9.89 -9.14 -4.79
CA GLY A 142 9.57 -9.73 -6.08
C GLY A 142 10.82 -10.16 -6.85
N GLU A 143 10.61 -11.00 -7.87
CA GLU A 143 11.66 -11.48 -8.79
C GLU A 143 11.97 -10.48 -9.92
N ASN A 144 11.53 -9.25 -9.80
CA ASN A 144 11.67 -8.24 -10.84
C ASN A 144 13.10 -7.67 -10.85
N ARG A 145 13.76 -7.76 -11.99
CA ARG A 145 15.13 -7.26 -12.19
C ARG A 145 15.22 -5.73 -12.27
N GLU A 146 14.11 -5.06 -12.57
CA GLU A 146 14.06 -3.61 -12.71
C GLU A 146 12.98 -3.04 -11.80
N MET A 147 13.34 -2.04 -11.03
CA MET A 147 12.45 -1.31 -10.15
C MET A 147 12.42 0.16 -10.53
N TYR A 148 11.22 0.68 -10.71
CA TYR A 148 10.98 2.10 -10.92
C TYR A 148 10.18 2.64 -9.73
N PHE A 149 10.55 3.76 -9.18
CA PHE A 149 9.76 4.36 -8.10
C PHE A 149 8.37 4.76 -8.56
N CYS A 150 8.28 5.37 -9.72
CA CYS A 150 7.02 5.90 -10.27
C CYS A 150 6.83 5.49 -11.73
N LYS A 151 5.59 5.29 -12.15
CA LYS A 151 5.24 5.17 -13.57
C LYS A 151 5.33 6.50 -14.30
N GLN A 152 5.04 7.59 -13.61
CA GLN A 152 5.11 8.95 -14.15
C GLN A 152 6.03 9.80 -13.30
N ALA A 153 6.63 10.82 -13.92
CA ALA A 153 7.50 11.75 -13.23
C ALA A 153 6.76 12.54 -12.14
N GLY A 154 7.48 12.88 -11.08
CA GLY A 154 6.99 13.71 -9.99
C GLY A 154 8.05 13.89 -8.90
N PRO A 155 7.84 14.81 -7.96
CA PRO A 155 8.82 15.10 -6.91
C PRO A 155 8.99 13.93 -5.94
N VAL A 156 10.23 13.52 -5.74
CA VAL A 156 10.61 12.48 -4.76
C VAL A 156 11.88 12.93 -4.05
N ALA A 157 11.88 12.90 -2.73
CA ALA A 157 13.07 13.10 -1.91
C ALA A 157 13.28 11.90 -0.98
N VAL A 158 14.53 11.45 -0.88
CA VAL A 158 14.92 10.27 -0.08
C VAL A 158 16.09 10.68 0.80
N ILE A 159 15.91 10.60 2.12
CA ILE A 159 16.91 11.01 3.10
C ILE A 159 17.19 9.84 4.03
N ASN A 160 18.46 9.44 4.12
CA ASN A 160 18.95 8.40 5.03
C ASN A 160 18.15 7.08 4.96
N CYS A 161 17.79 6.66 3.76
CA CYS A 161 17.02 5.42 3.57
C CYS A 161 17.92 4.28 3.11
N ARG A 162 17.49 3.05 3.35
CA ARG A 162 18.17 1.83 2.92
C ARG A 162 17.32 1.10 1.89
N TYR A 163 17.98 0.53 0.91
CA TYR A 163 17.36 -0.26 -0.14
C TYR A 163 18.02 -1.64 -0.19
N GLN A 164 17.21 -2.68 -0.06
CA GLN A 164 17.68 -4.07 -0.07
C GLN A 164 16.95 -4.83 -1.17
N ALA A 165 17.73 -5.38 -2.10
CA ALA A 165 17.25 -6.27 -3.15
C ALA A 165 17.88 -7.66 -2.98
N PRO A 166 17.24 -8.73 -3.49
CA PRO A 166 17.87 -10.04 -3.59
C PRO A 166 19.17 -9.93 -4.40
N PRO A 167 20.19 -10.73 -4.10
CA PRO A 167 21.38 -10.84 -4.95
C PRO A 167 20.97 -11.39 -6.32
N ASP A 168 21.65 -10.94 -7.38
CA ASP A 168 21.50 -11.44 -8.77
C ASP A 168 21.89 -12.92 -8.89
#